data_a9d3ea74808a2d090286dfd321f0708e
#
_entry.id   a9d3ea74808a2d090286dfd321f0708e
#
_cell.length_a   1.000
_cell.length_b   1.000
_cell.length_c   1.000
_cell.angle_alpha   90.00
_cell.angle_beta   90.00
_cell.angle_gamma   90.00
#
_symmetry.space_group_name_H-M   'P 1'
#
loop_
_entity.id
_entity.type
_entity.pdbx_description
1 polymer ?
#
loop_
_entity_poly.entity_id
_entity_poly.type
_entity_poly.pdbx_seq_one_letter_code
_entity_poly.pdbx_strand_id
1 'polypeptide(L)'
;MAVAEADSLKAFPREATADRRSPEVRPASAGLNDRTQVVAAIAANHAADVDSDDRFPEEAITAARMQGLLGIMVPRDLGGEGASLSAVADVCYNLAGSCSSTAMIYAMHQIKVACLVRHGRNNPWHEHLLRRLCAKQLLLASSTTEGRGGGNVRSSEAPIERNGSQVTFERRATVISYGAKADAIVTTARRSADAAATDQILVVFLKEDYSLEPLLEWDTLGMRGTCSAGFTLRACGDSGQILPDPYEKIHTQTMAPVAHLTWASVWAGIAAGAVERAQFFIRHSARHANGQTPPGAAHFTRASASLATLRGLLASSVRRYEDASHDEQALAALDFQTMINLTKVEASELAVSTVMSAFRACGLSGYRNDGEFAIGRYLRDVLSSPIMINNDRILANIASASLMSAIPRSLRD
;
A
#
# COMPACT_ATOMS: atom_id res chain seq x y z
N MET A 1 53.35 -27.53 -6.70
CA MET A 1 53.02 -26.77 -5.46
C MET A 1 51.59 -26.28 -5.65
N ALA A 2 50.72 -26.76 -4.79
CA ALA A 2 49.30 -26.74 -4.90
C ALA A 2 48.69 -25.34 -4.72
N VAL A 3 47.74 -25.00 -5.60
CA VAL A 3 46.84 -23.88 -5.43
C VAL A 3 45.56 -24.41 -4.76
N ALA A 4 45.22 -23.89 -3.61
CA ALA A 4 44.02 -24.24 -2.89
C ALA A 4 42.87 -23.37 -3.42
N GLU A 5 41.85 -24.02 -3.93
CA GLU A 5 40.50 -23.45 -4.14
C GLU A 5 39.89 -23.09 -2.80
N ALA A 6 39.39 -21.88 -2.69
CA ALA A 6 38.55 -21.47 -1.58
C ALA A 6 37.14 -21.15 -2.13
N ASP A 7 36.35 -22.21 -2.10
CA ASP A 7 34.87 -22.15 -2.25
C ASP A 7 34.31 -21.49 -0.99
N SER A 8 33.78 -20.26 -1.09
CA SER A 8 33.06 -19.61 -0.01
C SER A 8 31.73 -19.08 -0.48
N LEU A 9 30.82 -20.01 -0.71
CA LEU A 9 29.39 -19.75 -0.52
C LEU A 9 29.20 -19.31 0.93
N LYS A 10 29.04 -18.03 1.18
CA LYS A 10 28.56 -17.55 2.49
C LYS A 10 27.14 -18.04 2.66
N ALA A 11 27.01 -19.23 3.24
CA ALA A 11 25.78 -19.74 3.80
C ALA A 11 25.26 -18.71 4.81
N PHE A 12 23.93 -18.52 4.80
CA PHE A 12 23.23 -17.85 5.90
C PHE A 12 23.80 -18.31 7.25
N PRO A 13 23.97 -17.41 8.25
CA PRO A 13 24.49 -17.81 9.55
C PRO A 13 23.69 -18.98 10.08
N ARG A 14 24.37 -20.05 10.45
CA ARG A 14 23.78 -21.19 11.16
C ARG A 14 23.09 -20.67 12.40
N GLU A 15 21.85 -21.11 12.59
CA GLU A 15 21.00 -20.84 13.73
C GLU A 15 21.79 -20.89 15.05
N ALA A 16 21.81 -19.75 15.75
CA ALA A 16 22.12 -19.71 17.16
C ALA A 16 21.00 -20.48 17.90
N THR A 17 21.38 -21.35 18.78
CA THR A 17 20.58 -22.24 19.61
C THR A 17 19.26 -21.63 20.08
N ALA A 18 18.19 -22.35 19.78
CA ALA A 18 16.79 -22.05 20.05
C ALA A 18 16.55 -21.60 21.49
N ASP A 19 16.07 -20.37 21.65
CA ASP A 19 15.24 -20.00 22.78
C ASP A 19 13.85 -20.64 22.55
N ARG A 20 13.60 -21.74 23.28
CA ARG A 20 12.32 -22.46 23.29
C ARG A 20 11.26 -21.65 24.02
N ARG A 21 10.78 -20.57 23.42
CA ARG A 21 9.44 -20.05 23.71
C ARG A 21 8.50 -20.63 22.68
N SER A 22 7.56 -21.40 23.16
CA SER A 22 6.49 -22.01 22.36
C SER A 22 5.84 -20.94 21.48
N PRO A 23 5.60 -21.19 20.18
CA PRO A 23 4.83 -20.25 19.37
C PRO A 23 3.42 -20.18 19.96
N GLU A 24 3.00 -18.98 20.36
CA GLU A 24 1.63 -18.74 20.75
C GLU A 24 0.72 -19.16 19.57
N VAL A 25 -0.13 -20.14 19.86
CA VAL A 25 -1.02 -20.78 18.91
C VAL A 25 -1.96 -19.72 18.33
N ARG A 26 -1.86 -19.49 17.02
CA ARG A 26 -2.90 -18.77 16.26
C ARG A 26 -4.25 -19.41 16.61
N PRO A 27 -5.30 -18.62 16.90
CA PRO A 27 -6.64 -19.19 17.01
C PRO A 27 -7.00 -19.84 15.66
N ALA A 28 -7.12 -21.14 15.65
CA ALA A 28 -7.12 -22.00 14.45
C ALA A 28 -8.40 -21.90 13.59
N SER A 29 -9.27 -20.85 13.75
CA SER A 29 -10.57 -20.80 13.07
C SER A 29 -11.15 -19.40 12.79
N ALA A 30 -10.49 -18.29 13.12
CA ALA A 30 -11.06 -16.98 12.81
C ALA A 30 -10.90 -16.63 11.32
N GLY A 31 -12.00 -16.30 10.65
CA GLY A 31 -12.01 -15.85 9.26
C GLY A 31 -11.18 -14.58 9.05
N LEU A 32 -10.78 -14.29 7.83
CA LEU A 32 -9.99 -13.08 7.50
C LEU A 32 -10.71 -11.80 7.96
N ASN A 33 -12.03 -11.74 7.80
CA ASN A 33 -12.83 -10.61 8.24
C ASN A 33 -12.74 -10.40 9.77
N ASP A 34 -12.88 -11.46 10.56
CA ASP A 34 -12.84 -11.37 12.02
C ASP A 34 -11.47 -10.88 12.52
N ARG A 35 -10.40 -11.42 11.93
CA ARG A 35 -9.02 -10.98 12.20
C ARG A 35 -8.80 -9.51 11.83
N THR A 36 -9.38 -9.09 10.71
CA THR A 36 -9.34 -7.68 10.27
C THR A 36 -10.06 -6.77 11.25
N GLN A 37 -11.24 -7.18 11.75
CA GLN A 37 -12.00 -6.40 12.73
C GLN A 37 -11.24 -6.24 14.06
N VAL A 38 -10.49 -7.25 14.51
CA VAL A 38 -9.61 -7.12 15.68
C VAL A 38 -8.58 -6.02 15.49
N VAL A 39 -7.90 -6.00 14.33
CA VAL A 39 -6.91 -4.97 14.00
C VAL A 39 -7.56 -3.60 13.84
N ALA A 40 -8.73 -3.54 13.19
CA ALA A 40 -9.48 -2.31 12.98
C ALA A 40 -9.91 -1.67 14.31
N ALA A 41 -10.37 -2.47 15.28
CA ALA A 41 -10.73 -1.97 16.62
C ALA A 41 -9.51 -1.38 17.36
N ILE A 42 -8.36 -2.05 17.32
CA ILE A 42 -7.13 -1.54 17.91
C ILE A 42 -6.68 -0.26 17.19
N ALA A 43 -6.72 -0.24 15.86
CA ALA A 43 -6.39 0.95 15.08
C ALA A 43 -7.31 2.13 15.41
N ALA A 44 -8.61 1.91 15.62
CA ALA A 44 -9.57 2.95 15.98
C ALA A 44 -9.25 3.60 17.35
N ASN A 45 -8.84 2.79 18.31
CA ASN A 45 -8.49 3.26 19.66
C ASN A 45 -7.28 4.20 19.68
N HIS A 46 -6.36 4.04 18.74
CA HIS A 46 -5.11 4.81 18.66
C HIS A 46 -5.06 5.81 17.49
N ALA A 47 -6.12 5.91 16.70
CA ALA A 47 -6.10 6.71 15.49
C ALA A 47 -5.98 8.22 15.75
N ALA A 48 -6.44 8.70 16.92
CA ALA A 48 -6.36 10.12 17.27
C ALA A 48 -4.93 10.53 17.64
N ASP A 49 -4.27 9.77 18.50
CA ASP A 49 -2.89 10.03 18.91
C ASP A 49 -1.86 9.69 17.79
N VAL A 50 -2.13 8.70 16.94
CA VAL A 50 -1.35 8.47 15.71
C VAL A 50 -1.37 9.71 14.80
N ASP A 51 -2.51 10.38 14.67
CA ASP A 51 -2.64 11.60 13.87
C ASP A 51 -2.06 12.82 14.58
N SER A 52 -2.35 13.02 15.90
CA SER A 52 -1.89 14.21 16.63
C SER A 52 -0.39 14.24 16.86
N ASP A 53 0.21 13.09 17.12
CA ASP A 53 1.60 12.97 17.54
C ASP A 53 2.56 12.59 16.39
N ASP A 54 2.06 12.53 15.15
CA ASP A 54 2.82 12.11 13.95
C ASP A 54 3.52 10.77 14.13
N ARG A 55 2.92 9.86 14.90
CA ARG A 55 3.56 8.63 15.29
C ARG A 55 3.12 7.42 14.46
N PHE A 56 4.03 6.49 14.29
CA PHE A 56 3.75 5.20 13.67
C PHE A 56 2.68 4.44 14.48
N PRO A 57 1.70 3.77 13.83
CA PRO A 57 0.62 3.02 14.49
C PRO A 57 1.12 1.65 14.97
N GLU A 58 2.02 1.63 15.96
CA GLU A 58 2.73 0.44 16.44
C GLU A 58 1.76 -0.65 16.92
N GLU A 59 0.70 -0.25 17.64
CA GLU A 59 -0.29 -1.17 18.21
C GLU A 59 -1.08 -1.89 17.12
N ALA A 60 -1.52 -1.15 16.10
CA ALA A 60 -2.29 -1.72 14.99
C ALA A 60 -1.43 -2.63 14.10
N ILE A 61 -0.17 -2.24 13.84
CA ILE A 61 0.75 -3.08 13.06
C ILE A 61 1.17 -4.32 13.84
N THR A 62 1.37 -4.21 15.16
CA THR A 62 1.61 -5.37 16.03
C THR A 62 0.40 -6.31 16.02
N ALA A 63 -0.82 -5.77 16.12
CA ALA A 63 -2.03 -6.57 16.00
C ALA A 63 -2.13 -7.25 14.61
N ALA A 64 -1.79 -6.55 13.53
CA ALA A 64 -1.77 -7.14 12.18
C ALA A 64 -0.77 -8.31 12.08
N ARG A 65 0.41 -8.19 12.71
CA ARG A 65 1.37 -9.29 12.83
C ARG A 65 0.80 -10.47 13.62
N MET A 66 0.20 -10.23 14.78
CA MET A 66 -0.41 -11.27 15.63
C MET A 66 -1.55 -11.98 14.91
N GLN A 67 -2.34 -11.25 14.13
CA GLN A 67 -3.42 -11.80 13.31
C GLN A 67 -2.94 -12.43 11.99
N GLY A 68 -1.63 -12.42 11.70
CA GLY A 68 -1.06 -13.03 10.50
C GLY A 68 -1.43 -12.33 9.20
N LEU A 69 -1.78 -11.03 9.24
CA LEU A 69 -2.28 -10.31 8.07
C LEU A 69 -1.19 -9.90 7.07
N LEU A 70 0.08 -9.82 7.49
CA LEU A 70 1.15 -9.35 6.61
C LEU A 70 1.52 -10.36 5.52
N GLY A 71 1.35 -11.66 5.77
CA GLY A 71 1.68 -12.73 4.81
C GLY A 71 0.49 -13.29 4.02
N ILE A 72 -0.70 -12.69 4.06
CA ILE A 72 -1.91 -13.34 3.51
C ILE A 72 -1.87 -13.62 2.01
N MET A 73 -1.21 -12.75 1.20
CA MET A 73 -1.07 -12.96 -0.24
C MET A 73 -0.06 -14.05 -0.60
N VAL A 74 0.85 -14.38 0.30
CA VAL A 74 1.87 -15.42 0.03
C VAL A 74 1.17 -16.76 -0.18
N PRO A 75 1.55 -17.55 -1.21
CA PRO A 75 0.97 -18.86 -1.46
C PRO A 75 1.10 -19.83 -0.28
N ARG A 76 0.18 -20.77 -0.19
CA ARG A 76 0.11 -21.74 0.93
C ARG A 76 1.35 -22.62 1.04
N ASP A 77 1.95 -23.00 -0.09
CA ASP A 77 3.19 -23.78 -0.15
C ASP A 77 4.42 -23.03 0.40
N LEU A 78 4.32 -21.69 0.53
CA LEU A 78 5.32 -20.82 1.14
C LEU A 78 4.91 -20.33 2.54
N GLY A 79 3.83 -20.86 3.11
CA GLY A 79 3.39 -20.59 4.48
C GLY A 79 2.37 -19.45 4.62
N GLY A 80 1.88 -18.88 3.52
CA GLY A 80 0.82 -17.87 3.51
C GLY A 80 -0.58 -18.47 3.37
N GLU A 81 -1.54 -17.66 2.95
CA GLU A 81 -2.94 -18.05 2.74
C GLU A 81 -3.33 -18.10 1.26
N GLY A 82 -2.53 -17.47 0.38
CA GLY A 82 -2.84 -17.30 -1.03
C GLY A 82 -4.07 -16.43 -1.25
N ALA A 83 -4.24 -15.39 -0.40
CA ALA A 83 -5.38 -14.50 -0.49
C ALA A 83 -5.37 -13.71 -1.81
N SER A 84 -6.56 -13.52 -2.38
CA SER A 84 -6.78 -12.76 -3.60
C SER A 84 -6.59 -11.25 -3.39
N LEU A 85 -6.49 -10.47 -4.46
CA LEU A 85 -6.44 -9.02 -4.36
C LEU A 85 -7.74 -8.44 -3.79
N SER A 86 -8.90 -9.03 -4.11
CA SER A 86 -10.18 -8.63 -3.54
C SER A 86 -10.20 -8.78 -2.01
N ALA A 87 -9.64 -9.85 -1.47
CA ALA A 87 -9.52 -10.03 -0.02
C ALA A 87 -8.60 -8.98 0.63
N VAL A 88 -7.47 -8.64 -0.01
CA VAL A 88 -6.58 -7.56 0.45
C VAL A 88 -7.26 -6.20 0.37
N ALA A 89 -8.01 -5.93 -0.71
CA ALA A 89 -8.77 -4.70 -0.88
C ALA A 89 -9.82 -4.51 0.23
N ASP A 90 -10.51 -5.59 0.63
CA ASP A 90 -11.45 -5.59 1.75
C ASP A 90 -10.76 -5.29 3.08
N VAL A 91 -9.58 -5.86 3.34
CA VAL A 91 -8.78 -5.52 4.53
C VAL A 91 -8.40 -4.03 4.51
N CYS A 92 -7.89 -3.51 3.39
CA CYS A 92 -7.56 -2.09 3.23
C CYS A 92 -8.76 -1.18 3.51
N TYR A 93 -9.92 -1.51 2.94
CA TYR A 93 -11.16 -0.77 3.11
C TYR A 93 -11.61 -0.72 4.59
N ASN A 94 -11.62 -1.87 5.26
CA ASN A 94 -12.03 -1.97 6.66
C ASN A 94 -11.10 -1.22 7.60
N LEU A 95 -9.78 -1.40 7.46
CA LEU A 95 -8.79 -0.71 8.28
C LEU A 95 -8.85 0.81 8.12
N ALA A 96 -9.11 1.30 6.90
CA ALA A 96 -9.10 2.72 6.60
C ALA A 96 -10.25 3.49 7.25
N GLY A 97 -11.40 2.85 7.46
CA GLY A 97 -12.50 3.43 8.23
C GLY A 97 -12.12 3.72 9.69
N SER A 98 -11.18 2.97 10.24
CA SER A 98 -10.66 3.10 11.60
C SER A 98 -9.44 4.03 11.68
N CYS A 99 -8.37 3.71 10.92
CA CYS A 99 -7.14 4.50 10.86
C CYS A 99 -6.55 4.46 9.44
N SER A 100 -6.60 5.58 8.75
CA SER A 100 -6.13 5.74 7.37
C SER A 100 -4.63 5.42 7.24
N SER A 101 -3.81 5.86 8.18
CA SER A 101 -2.36 5.61 8.17
C SER A 101 -2.05 4.12 8.30
N THR A 102 -2.72 3.40 9.21
CA THR A 102 -2.58 1.94 9.35
C THR A 102 -2.94 1.22 8.05
N ALA A 103 -4.07 1.58 7.45
CA ALA A 103 -4.53 0.99 6.20
C ALA A 103 -3.57 1.26 5.04
N MET A 104 -3.03 2.48 4.95
CA MET A 104 -2.08 2.86 3.91
C MET A 104 -0.75 2.12 4.05
N ILE A 105 -0.22 1.97 5.27
CA ILE A 105 0.96 1.15 5.56
C ILE A 105 0.72 -0.30 5.12
N TYR A 106 -0.43 -0.86 5.50
CA TYR A 106 -0.81 -2.22 5.11
C TYR A 106 -0.90 -2.37 3.58
N ALA A 107 -1.55 -1.43 2.88
CA ALA A 107 -1.66 -1.44 1.43
C ALA A 107 -0.28 -1.38 0.75
N MET A 108 0.59 -0.45 1.17
CA MET A 108 1.94 -0.31 0.61
C MET A 108 2.80 -1.55 0.85
N HIS A 109 2.67 -2.21 2.00
CA HIS A 109 3.30 -3.49 2.27
C HIS A 109 2.80 -4.57 1.30
N GLN A 110 1.49 -4.74 1.14
CA GLN A 110 0.90 -5.78 0.29
C GLN A 110 1.26 -5.60 -1.20
N ILE A 111 1.46 -4.37 -1.67
CA ILE A 111 1.99 -4.11 -3.02
C ILE A 111 3.35 -4.79 -3.21
N LYS A 112 4.23 -4.72 -2.21
CA LYS A 112 5.56 -5.33 -2.29
C LYS A 112 5.48 -6.86 -2.17
N VAL A 113 4.61 -7.36 -1.31
CA VAL A 113 4.33 -8.81 -1.23
C VAL A 113 3.83 -9.33 -2.58
N ALA A 114 2.90 -8.64 -3.23
CA ALA A 114 2.40 -9.03 -4.55
C ALA A 114 3.52 -9.10 -5.62
N CYS A 115 4.43 -8.11 -5.62
CA CYS A 115 5.59 -8.13 -6.52
C CYS A 115 6.49 -9.34 -6.27
N LEU A 116 6.79 -9.64 -5.01
CA LEU A 116 7.62 -10.79 -4.63
C LEU A 116 6.95 -12.12 -4.98
N VAL A 117 5.65 -12.24 -4.70
CA VAL A 117 4.87 -13.45 -4.98
C VAL A 117 4.85 -13.75 -6.48
N ARG A 118 4.65 -12.75 -7.33
CA ARG A 118 4.54 -12.95 -8.77
C ARG A 118 5.87 -13.07 -9.46
N HIS A 119 6.84 -12.22 -9.13
CA HIS A 119 8.08 -12.03 -9.88
C HIS A 119 9.31 -12.62 -9.17
N GLY A 120 9.17 -13.10 -7.93
CA GLY A 120 10.21 -13.78 -7.16
C GLY A 120 10.07 -15.31 -7.14
N ARG A 121 9.01 -15.89 -7.75
CA ARG A 121 8.84 -17.35 -7.85
C ARG A 121 9.99 -17.98 -8.63
N ASN A 122 10.35 -19.22 -8.25
CA ASN A 122 11.47 -19.99 -8.82
C ASN A 122 12.86 -19.37 -8.57
N ASN A 123 12.97 -18.38 -7.68
CA ASN A 123 14.22 -17.88 -7.17
C ASN A 123 14.35 -18.29 -5.68
N PRO A 124 15.34 -19.13 -5.32
CA PRO A 124 15.45 -19.68 -3.97
C PRO A 124 15.54 -18.61 -2.87
N TRP A 125 16.22 -17.48 -3.13
CA TRP A 125 16.35 -16.39 -2.16
C TRP A 125 15.00 -15.75 -1.86
N HIS A 126 14.21 -15.42 -2.92
CA HIS A 126 12.91 -14.79 -2.76
C HIS A 126 11.86 -15.73 -2.14
N GLU A 127 11.89 -17.03 -2.49
CA GLU A 127 11.03 -18.01 -1.83
C GLU A 127 11.38 -18.17 -0.34
N HIS A 128 12.68 -18.17 0.01
CA HIS A 128 13.09 -18.16 1.41
C HIS A 128 12.60 -16.90 2.14
N LEU A 129 12.73 -15.71 1.51
CA LEU A 129 12.19 -14.47 2.05
C LEU A 129 10.68 -14.55 2.28
N LEU A 130 9.90 -15.07 1.33
CA LEU A 130 8.45 -15.21 1.47
C LEU A 130 8.07 -16.15 2.62
N ARG A 131 8.78 -17.28 2.82
CA ARG A 131 8.60 -18.15 4.00
C ARG A 131 8.95 -17.42 5.29
N ARG A 132 10.07 -16.69 5.32
CA ARG A 132 10.48 -15.87 6.48
C ARG A 132 9.46 -14.76 6.77
N LEU A 133 8.91 -14.13 5.73
CA LEU A 133 7.87 -13.11 5.86
C LEU A 133 6.62 -13.66 6.54
N CYS A 134 6.15 -14.83 6.12
CA CYS A 134 4.99 -15.48 6.76
C CYS A 134 5.29 -15.89 8.21
N ALA A 135 6.45 -16.50 8.46
CA ALA A 135 6.81 -17.00 9.79
C ALA A 135 7.02 -15.88 10.81
N LYS A 136 7.61 -14.75 10.39
CA LYS A 136 7.96 -13.61 11.25
C LYS A 136 7.05 -12.40 11.06
N GLN A 137 6.11 -12.46 10.13
CA GLN A 137 5.21 -11.35 9.77
C GLN A 137 6.01 -10.06 9.49
N LEU A 138 6.99 -10.15 8.57
CA LEU A 138 7.87 -9.04 8.22
C LEU A 138 7.10 -7.91 7.52
N LEU A 139 7.39 -6.66 7.90
CA LEU A 139 6.85 -5.46 7.28
C LEU A 139 7.80 -4.94 6.20
N LEU A 140 7.34 -4.87 4.96
CA LEU A 140 8.11 -4.39 3.82
C LEU A 140 7.79 -2.93 3.51
N ALA A 141 8.79 -2.06 3.51
CA ALA A 141 8.68 -0.69 3.02
C ALA A 141 9.07 -0.57 1.55
N SER A 142 8.82 0.61 0.97
CA SER A 142 9.06 0.91 -0.43
C SER A 142 9.94 2.14 -0.60
N SER A 143 10.97 2.05 -1.45
CA SER A 143 11.76 3.19 -1.92
C SER A 143 11.84 3.16 -3.44
N THR A 144 10.84 3.74 -4.13
CA THR A 144 10.70 3.67 -5.59
C THR A 144 10.68 5.05 -6.27
N THR A 145 10.82 6.13 -5.50
CA THR A 145 10.81 7.50 -6.01
C THR A 145 12.05 8.27 -5.57
N GLU A 146 12.50 9.20 -6.40
CA GLU A 146 13.62 10.09 -6.14
C GLU A 146 13.20 11.56 -6.21
N GLY A 147 13.89 12.45 -5.47
CA GLY A 147 13.47 13.83 -5.24
C GLY A 147 13.39 14.69 -6.50
N ARG A 148 14.23 14.47 -7.51
CA ARG A 148 14.22 15.26 -8.75
C ARG A 148 13.15 14.82 -9.75
N GLY A 149 12.66 13.60 -9.65
CA GLY A 149 11.69 13.02 -10.59
C GLY A 149 10.22 13.36 -10.30
N GLY A 150 9.91 14.09 -9.22
CA GLY A 150 8.53 14.44 -8.87
C GLY A 150 7.60 13.23 -8.79
N GLY A 151 8.07 12.09 -8.26
CA GLY A 151 7.30 10.84 -8.17
C GLY A 151 7.30 10.01 -9.48
N ASN A 152 8.25 10.25 -10.39
CA ASN A 152 8.41 9.38 -11.56
C ASN A 152 9.00 8.02 -11.14
N VAL A 153 8.18 6.99 -11.15
CA VAL A 153 8.58 5.61 -10.82
C VAL A 153 9.18 4.84 -12.00
N ARG A 154 9.22 5.45 -13.21
CA ARG A 154 9.73 4.82 -14.44
C ARG A 154 11.18 5.18 -14.75
N SER A 155 11.86 5.89 -13.85
CA SER A 155 13.28 6.20 -13.98
C SER A 155 13.95 6.19 -12.61
N SER A 156 15.21 5.79 -12.56
CA SER A 156 16.06 5.85 -11.36
C SER A 156 17.41 6.45 -11.73
N GLU A 157 17.88 7.41 -10.94
CA GLU A 157 19.23 7.98 -11.06
C GLU A 157 20.26 7.10 -10.33
N ALA A 158 19.86 6.45 -9.23
CA ALA A 158 20.73 5.65 -8.39
C ALA A 158 21.04 4.28 -9.04
N PRO A 159 22.29 4.01 -9.46
CA PRO A 159 22.68 2.70 -9.97
C PRO A 159 22.87 1.71 -8.84
N ILE A 160 22.74 0.42 -9.16
CA ILE A 160 23.31 -0.62 -8.34
C ILE A 160 24.74 -0.90 -8.80
N GLU A 161 25.67 -0.99 -7.87
CA GLU A 161 27.05 -1.36 -8.15
C GLU A 161 27.25 -2.85 -7.80
N ARG A 162 28.05 -3.56 -8.59
CA ARG A 162 28.29 -5.00 -8.42
C ARG A 162 29.78 -5.29 -8.26
N ASN A 163 30.09 -6.14 -7.27
CA ASN A 163 31.41 -6.70 -7.08
C ASN A 163 31.26 -8.22 -6.81
N GLY A 164 31.39 -9.04 -7.86
CA GLY A 164 31.02 -10.45 -7.80
C GLY A 164 29.53 -10.64 -7.52
N SER A 165 29.19 -11.38 -6.47
CA SER A 165 27.80 -11.55 -6.00
C SER A 165 27.34 -10.40 -5.10
N GLN A 166 28.25 -9.58 -4.57
CA GLN A 166 27.90 -8.47 -3.72
C GLN A 166 27.33 -7.31 -4.54
N VAL A 167 26.30 -6.68 -4.01
CA VAL A 167 25.70 -5.47 -4.57
C VAL A 167 25.69 -4.36 -3.54
N THR A 168 26.02 -3.14 -3.97
CA THR A 168 25.92 -1.93 -3.15
C THR A 168 25.01 -0.90 -3.80
N PHE A 169 24.37 -0.10 -2.97
CA PHE A 169 23.36 0.84 -3.42
C PHE A 169 23.32 2.06 -2.49
N GLU A 170 23.25 3.25 -3.08
CA GLU A 170 22.97 4.48 -2.34
C GLU A 170 21.89 5.30 -3.06
N ARG A 171 20.90 5.77 -2.31
CA ARG A 171 19.82 6.63 -2.81
C ARG A 171 19.44 7.71 -1.81
N ARG A 172 19.28 8.94 -2.30
CA ARG A 172 18.62 10.00 -1.56
C ARG A 172 17.12 9.97 -1.86
N ALA A 173 16.36 9.30 -1.02
CA ALA A 173 14.91 9.19 -1.14
C ALA A 173 14.23 10.29 -0.33
N THR A 174 13.38 11.09 -0.98
CA THR A 174 12.61 12.14 -0.30
C THR A 174 11.48 11.58 0.54
N VAL A 175 11.05 10.34 0.26
CA VAL A 175 9.96 9.66 0.95
C VAL A 175 10.25 8.17 1.03
N ILE A 176 10.32 7.62 2.25
CA ILE A 176 10.24 6.18 2.52
C ILE A 176 9.22 5.99 3.65
N SER A 177 7.97 5.72 3.29
CA SER A 177 6.91 5.52 4.27
C SER A 177 7.29 4.43 5.25
N TYR A 178 7.13 4.71 6.55
CA TYR A 178 7.50 3.81 7.66
C TYR A 178 8.88 3.12 7.51
N GLY A 179 9.81 3.70 6.76
CA GLY A 179 11.13 3.10 6.49
C GLY A 179 11.93 2.76 7.73
N ALA A 180 11.88 3.61 8.76
CA ALA A 180 12.57 3.37 10.04
C ALA A 180 12.02 2.16 10.81
N LYS A 181 10.76 1.77 10.58
CA LYS A 181 10.03 0.69 11.24
C LYS A 181 9.93 -0.60 10.43
N ALA A 182 10.39 -0.57 9.19
CA ALA A 182 10.33 -1.72 8.28
C ALA A 182 11.40 -2.77 8.59
N ASP A 183 11.07 -4.03 8.31
CA ASP A 183 11.99 -5.18 8.41
C ASP A 183 12.77 -5.39 7.11
N ALA A 184 12.28 -4.85 5.99
CA ALA A 184 12.98 -4.81 4.71
C ALA A 184 12.51 -3.63 3.87
N ILE A 185 13.37 -3.16 2.96
CA ILE A 185 13.06 -2.14 1.96
C ILE A 185 13.13 -2.76 0.56
N VAL A 186 12.04 -2.61 -0.20
CA VAL A 186 11.98 -2.98 -1.61
C VAL A 186 12.18 -1.70 -2.42
N THR A 187 13.27 -1.63 -3.17
CA THR A 187 13.68 -0.41 -3.88
C THR A 187 13.94 -0.66 -5.35
N THR A 188 13.64 0.33 -6.20
CA THR A 188 14.14 0.35 -7.57
C THR A 188 15.57 0.85 -7.58
N ALA A 189 16.35 0.36 -8.54
CA ALA A 189 17.68 0.88 -8.84
C ALA A 189 17.90 0.86 -10.34
N ARG A 190 18.72 1.75 -10.89
CA ARG A 190 19.23 1.62 -12.24
C ARG A 190 20.14 0.40 -12.31
N ARG A 191 20.03 -0.40 -13.37
CA ARG A 191 20.70 -1.71 -13.50
C ARG A 191 22.22 -1.64 -13.36
N SER A 192 22.83 -0.54 -13.81
CA SER A 192 24.26 -0.25 -13.67
C SER A 192 24.50 1.26 -13.87
N ALA A 193 25.71 1.73 -13.63
CA ALA A 193 26.07 3.13 -13.86
C ALA A 193 25.95 3.56 -15.35
N ASP A 194 26.14 2.62 -16.26
CA ASP A 194 26.09 2.85 -17.72
C ASP A 194 24.70 2.62 -18.32
N ALA A 195 23.77 2.02 -17.58
CA ALA A 195 22.42 1.75 -18.05
C ALA A 195 21.58 3.02 -18.22
N ALA A 196 20.58 3.02 -19.07
CA ALA A 196 19.62 4.10 -19.17
C ALA A 196 18.84 4.26 -17.85
N ALA A 197 18.40 5.48 -17.51
CA ALA A 197 17.63 5.73 -16.29
C ALA A 197 16.31 4.92 -16.23
N THR A 198 15.78 4.51 -17.38
CA THR A 198 14.59 3.67 -17.49
C THR A 198 14.88 2.17 -17.36
N ASP A 199 16.14 1.74 -17.51
CA ASP A 199 16.55 0.35 -17.30
C ASP A 199 16.76 0.10 -15.79
N GLN A 200 15.67 -0.27 -15.15
CA GLN A 200 15.60 -0.47 -13.72
C GLN A 200 15.47 -1.94 -13.35
N ILE A 201 15.91 -2.22 -12.14
CA ILE A 201 15.67 -3.47 -11.42
C ILE A 201 14.89 -3.19 -10.13
N LEU A 202 14.27 -4.22 -9.57
CA LEU A 202 13.70 -4.18 -8.23
C LEU A 202 14.55 -5.07 -7.31
N VAL A 203 14.97 -4.54 -6.17
CA VAL A 203 15.84 -5.23 -5.22
C VAL A 203 15.28 -5.13 -3.81
N VAL A 204 15.52 -6.14 -2.99
CA VAL A 204 15.07 -6.21 -1.60
C VAL A 204 16.27 -6.18 -0.68
N PHE A 205 16.33 -5.21 0.22
CA PHE A 205 17.34 -5.17 1.29
C PHE A 205 16.66 -5.46 2.63
N LEU A 206 17.17 -6.44 3.37
CA LEU A 206 16.72 -6.76 4.72
C LEU A 206 17.24 -5.71 5.72
N LYS A 207 16.68 -5.67 6.92
CA LYS A 207 17.05 -4.68 7.93
C LYS A 207 18.55 -4.67 8.25
N GLU A 208 19.16 -5.83 8.20
CA GLU A 208 20.60 -6.04 8.40
C GLU A 208 21.48 -5.55 7.24
N ASP A 209 20.91 -5.35 6.04
CA ASP A 209 21.61 -4.99 4.81
C ASP A 209 21.68 -3.48 4.59
N TYR A 210 20.91 -2.66 5.31
CA TYR A 210 20.82 -1.24 5.03
C TYR A 210 20.91 -0.34 6.27
N SER A 211 21.27 0.90 6.01
CA SER A 211 21.17 2.02 6.95
C SER A 211 20.34 3.15 6.35
N LEU A 212 19.64 3.86 7.22
CA LEU A 212 18.85 5.05 6.89
C LEU A 212 19.41 6.24 7.65
N GLU A 213 19.94 7.21 6.92
CA GLU A 213 20.35 8.50 7.47
C GLU A 213 19.21 9.51 7.24
N PRO A 214 18.65 10.15 8.27
CA PRO A 214 17.56 11.10 8.13
C PRO A 214 17.90 12.25 7.17
N LEU A 215 16.97 12.60 6.29
CA LEU A 215 17.12 13.66 5.29
C LEU A 215 16.03 14.73 5.38
N LEU A 216 14.77 14.30 5.56
CA LEU A 216 13.59 15.16 5.66
C LEU A 216 12.65 14.59 6.70
N GLU A 217 12.01 15.46 7.46
CA GLU A 217 10.93 15.11 8.38
C GLU A 217 9.61 14.90 7.64
N TRP A 218 8.61 14.32 8.34
CA TRP A 218 7.28 14.11 7.82
C TRP A 218 6.26 14.94 8.60
N ASP A 219 6.18 16.23 8.29
CA ASP A 219 5.15 17.14 8.81
C ASP A 219 4.17 17.45 7.69
N THR A 220 2.96 16.91 7.77
CA THR A 220 1.97 16.92 6.67
C THR A 220 0.55 17.15 7.17
N LEU A 221 -0.32 17.56 6.22
CA LEU A 221 -1.72 17.85 6.50
C LEU A 221 -2.49 16.60 6.99
N GLY A 222 -2.23 15.45 6.39
CA GLY A 222 -2.87 14.16 6.67
C GLY A 222 -1.94 13.00 6.39
N MET A 223 -2.40 11.77 6.63
CA MET A 223 -1.57 10.55 6.56
C MET A 223 -0.34 10.60 7.47
N ARG A 224 -0.41 11.37 8.54
CA ARG A 224 0.71 11.71 9.43
C ARG A 224 1.37 10.47 10.00
N GLY A 225 0.59 9.49 10.48
CA GLY A 225 1.09 8.22 11.03
C GLY A 225 1.75 7.28 10.03
N THR A 226 1.82 7.61 8.73
CA THR A 226 2.64 6.83 7.78
C THR A 226 4.13 7.07 7.96
N CYS A 227 4.53 8.11 8.72
CA CYS A 227 5.92 8.47 9.00
C CYS A 227 6.79 8.39 7.74
N SER A 228 6.33 9.07 6.67
CA SER A 228 6.93 8.97 5.32
C SER A 228 8.13 9.90 5.16
N ALA A 229 9.03 9.89 6.13
CA ALA A 229 10.24 10.71 6.16
C ALA A 229 11.18 10.44 4.98
N GLY A 230 12.04 11.41 4.68
CA GLY A 230 13.12 11.28 3.71
C GLY A 230 14.38 10.71 4.34
N PHE A 231 15.11 9.91 3.57
CA PHE A 231 16.35 9.28 4.02
C PHE A 231 17.39 9.20 2.91
N THR A 232 18.66 9.23 3.29
CA THR A 232 19.72 8.63 2.49
C THR A 232 19.75 7.14 2.85
N LEU A 233 19.34 6.31 1.90
CA LEU A 233 19.37 4.85 2.01
C LEU A 233 20.71 4.35 1.47
N ARG A 234 21.52 3.70 2.31
CA ARG A 234 22.73 2.95 1.92
C ARG A 234 22.50 1.49 2.19
N ALA A 235 22.80 0.64 1.22
CA ALA A 235 22.58 -0.79 1.36
C ALA A 235 23.72 -1.59 0.71
N CYS A 236 23.97 -2.78 1.29
CA CYS A 236 24.93 -3.74 0.80
C CYS A 236 24.31 -5.14 0.98
N GLY A 237 24.16 -5.88 -0.11
CA GLY A 237 23.51 -7.19 -0.10
C GLY A 237 24.12 -8.14 -1.14
N ASP A 238 23.36 -9.15 -1.52
CA ASP A 238 23.72 -10.14 -2.53
C ASP A 238 22.88 -9.97 -3.81
N SER A 239 23.44 -10.32 -4.95
CA SER A 239 22.77 -10.24 -6.25
C SER A 239 21.50 -11.10 -6.35
N GLY A 240 21.37 -12.14 -5.53
CA GLY A 240 20.16 -12.95 -5.40
C GLY A 240 18.95 -12.17 -4.84
N GLN A 241 19.20 -11.01 -4.22
CA GLN A 241 18.15 -10.11 -3.70
C GLN A 241 17.45 -9.30 -4.81
N ILE A 242 17.98 -9.31 -6.03
CA ILE A 242 17.38 -8.67 -7.20
C ILE A 242 16.31 -9.59 -7.77
N LEU A 243 15.10 -9.03 -8.00
CA LEU A 243 14.05 -9.78 -8.69
C LEU A 243 14.47 -10.12 -10.12
N PRO A 244 14.17 -11.35 -10.60
CA PRO A 244 14.62 -11.81 -11.90
C PRO A 244 13.97 -11.09 -13.08
N ASP A 245 12.70 -10.67 -12.95
CA ASP A 245 12.00 -9.96 -14.01
C ASP A 245 12.46 -8.49 -14.16
N PRO A 246 12.46 -7.92 -15.38
CA PRO A 246 12.69 -6.49 -15.58
C PRO A 246 11.65 -5.65 -14.82
N TYR A 247 12.08 -4.51 -14.27
CA TYR A 247 11.18 -3.65 -13.49
C TYR A 247 9.96 -3.16 -14.29
N GLU A 248 10.12 -2.91 -15.59
CA GLU A 248 9.00 -2.53 -16.45
C GLU A 248 7.87 -3.57 -16.40
N LYS A 249 8.21 -4.87 -16.51
CA LYS A 249 7.25 -5.98 -16.38
C LYS A 249 6.62 -6.00 -14.97
N ILE A 250 7.45 -5.90 -13.92
CA ILE A 250 6.99 -5.88 -12.52
C ILE A 250 6.02 -4.71 -12.31
N HIS A 251 6.39 -3.52 -12.79
CA HIS A 251 5.59 -2.31 -12.64
C HIS A 251 4.25 -2.44 -13.36
N THR A 252 4.26 -2.83 -14.62
CA THR A 252 3.08 -2.88 -15.49
C THR A 252 2.10 -3.97 -15.06
N GLN A 253 2.60 -5.15 -14.75
CA GLN A 253 1.73 -6.31 -14.46
C GLN A 253 1.28 -6.39 -13.01
N THR A 254 2.02 -5.80 -12.06
CA THR A 254 1.77 -6.01 -10.64
C THR A 254 1.82 -4.72 -9.84
N MET A 255 2.95 -4.01 -9.83
CA MET A 255 3.14 -2.91 -8.89
C MET A 255 2.11 -1.79 -9.08
N ALA A 256 1.92 -1.30 -10.30
CA ALA A 256 0.98 -0.21 -10.56
C ALA A 256 -0.48 -0.66 -10.39
N PRO A 257 -0.95 -1.78 -10.96
CA PRO A 257 -2.33 -2.22 -10.76
C PRO A 257 -2.67 -2.48 -9.30
N VAL A 258 -1.83 -3.24 -8.58
CA VAL A 258 -2.08 -3.55 -7.16
C VAL A 258 -2.03 -2.29 -6.31
N ALA A 259 -1.08 -1.36 -6.59
CA ALA A 259 -1.02 -0.08 -5.88
C ALA A 259 -2.28 0.75 -6.08
N HIS A 260 -2.70 0.96 -7.33
CA HIS A 260 -3.86 1.77 -7.62
C HIS A 260 -5.15 1.21 -7.01
N LEU A 261 -5.33 -0.11 -7.04
CA LEU A 261 -6.53 -0.76 -6.50
C LEU A 261 -6.52 -0.80 -4.96
N THR A 262 -5.40 -1.10 -4.32
CA THR A 262 -5.32 -1.11 -2.84
C THR A 262 -5.39 0.29 -2.23
N TRP A 263 -4.72 1.30 -2.82
CA TRP A 263 -4.84 2.68 -2.39
C TRP A 263 -6.26 3.22 -2.57
N ALA A 264 -6.89 2.93 -3.71
CA ALA A 264 -8.27 3.30 -3.94
C ALA A 264 -9.22 2.65 -2.92
N SER A 265 -8.93 1.41 -2.49
CA SER A 265 -9.67 0.74 -1.41
C SER A 265 -9.46 1.43 -0.05
N VAL A 266 -8.24 1.91 0.23
CA VAL A 266 -7.98 2.74 1.43
C VAL A 266 -8.81 4.03 1.38
N TRP A 267 -8.80 4.76 0.26
CA TRP A 267 -9.56 6.01 0.14
C TRP A 267 -11.08 5.78 0.23
N ALA A 268 -11.56 4.68 -0.33
CA ALA A 268 -12.96 4.28 -0.19
C ALA A 268 -13.32 3.95 1.27
N GLY A 269 -12.41 3.33 2.02
CA GLY A 269 -12.58 3.07 3.45
C GLY A 269 -12.58 4.35 4.29
N ILE A 270 -11.71 5.33 3.97
CA ILE A 270 -11.74 6.68 4.58
C ILE A 270 -13.10 7.33 4.34
N ALA A 271 -13.58 7.28 3.10
CA ALA A 271 -14.88 7.82 2.73
C ALA A 271 -16.03 7.11 3.47
N ALA A 272 -15.94 5.78 3.62
CA ALA A 272 -16.93 5.00 4.38
C ALA A 272 -16.97 5.40 5.85
N GLY A 273 -15.82 5.55 6.52
CA GLY A 273 -15.75 6.02 7.90
C GLY A 273 -16.35 7.42 8.09
N ALA A 274 -16.11 8.33 7.13
CA ALA A 274 -16.73 9.65 7.16
C ALA A 274 -18.26 9.59 6.97
N VAL A 275 -18.75 8.74 6.06
CA VAL A 275 -20.20 8.54 5.81
C VAL A 275 -20.87 7.90 7.02
N GLU A 276 -20.25 6.92 7.66
CA GLU A 276 -20.77 6.31 8.88
C GLU A 276 -20.90 7.33 10.01
N ARG A 277 -19.90 8.20 10.18
CA ARG A 277 -19.95 9.29 11.15
C ARG A 277 -21.07 10.30 10.86
N ALA A 278 -21.26 10.65 9.58
CA ALA A 278 -22.35 11.49 9.15
C ALA A 278 -23.73 10.81 9.36
N GLN A 279 -23.83 9.51 9.12
CA GLN A 279 -25.04 8.75 9.41
C GLN A 279 -25.40 8.79 10.90
N PHE A 280 -24.40 8.60 11.75
CA PHE A 280 -24.61 8.68 13.20
C PHE A 280 -25.09 10.07 13.63
N PHE A 281 -24.46 11.14 13.13
CA PHE A 281 -24.89 12.51 13.36
C PHE A 281 -26.33 12.78 12.91
N ILE A 282 -26.70 12.39 11.69
CA ILE A 282 -28.05 12.61 11.16
C ILE A 282 -29.11 11.87 11.98
N ARG A 283 -28.82 10.62 12.39
CA ARG A 283 -29.70 9.85 13.26
C ARG A 283 -29.87 10.51 14.63
N HIS A 284 -28.77 10.99 15.22
CA HIS A 284 -28.79 11.72 16.49
C HIS A 284 -29.63 12.99 16.38
N SER A 285 -29.41 13.81 15.35
CA SER A 285 -30.14 15.05 15.10
C SER A 285 -31.65 14.82 14.87
N ALA A 286 -32.02 13.78 14.11
CA ALA A 286 -33.44 13.45 13.86
C ALA A 286 -34.19 13.05 15.14
N ARG A 287 -33.53 12.35 16.07
CA ARG A 287 -34.12 11.99 17.37
C ARG A 287 -34.45 13.25 18.21
N HIS A 288 -33.56 14.26 18.18
CA HIS A 288 -33.75 15.52 18.92
C HIS A 288 -34.73 16.50 18.21
N ALA A 289 -34.98 16.31 16.91
CA ALA A 289 -35.93 17.12 16.13
C ALA A 289 -37.31 16.48 16.02
N ASN A 290 -37.71 15.61 16.94
CA ASN A 290 -39.01 14.93 16.94
C ASN A 290 -39.34 14.23 15.59
N GLY A 291 -38.30 13.61 14.97
CA GLY A 291 -38.45 12.90 13.70
C GLY A 291 -38.45 13.77 12.44
N GLN A 292 -38.27 15.07 12.57
CA GLN A 292 -38.11 15.95 11.39
C GLN A 292 -36.75 15.65 10.69
N THR A 293 -36.74 15.77 9.36
CA THR A 293 -35.53 15.57 8.57
C THR A 293 -34.51 16.68 8.87
N PRO A 294 -33.32 16.35 9.37
CA PRO A 294 -32.28 17.34 9.63
C PRO A 294 -31.81 18.04 8.35
N PRO A 295 -31.40 19.31 8.39
CA PRO A 295 -30.92 20.05 7.20
C PRO A 295 -29.75 19.35 6.48
N GLY A 296 -28.90 18.62 7.19
CA GLY A 296 -27.76 17.88 6.63
C GLY A 296 -28.13 16.60 5.87
N ALA A 297 -29.37 16.12 5.94
CA ALA A 297 -29.79 14.83 5.38
C ALA A 297 -29.55 14.71 3.86
N ALA A 298 -29.77 15.80 3.10
CA ALA A 298 -29.49 15.81 1.66
C ALA A 298 -27.99 15.59 1.34
N HIS A 299 -27.10 16.15 2.14
CA HIS A 299 -25.65 15.95 2.00
C HIS A 299 -25.24 14.52 2.38
N PHE A 300 -25.85 13.95 3.42
CA PHE A 300 -25.66 12.55 3.78
C PHE A 300 -26.12 11.61 2.65
N THR A 301 -27.29 11.85 2.06
CA THR A 301 -27.78 11.06 0.91
C THR A 301 -26.81 11.12 -0.27
N ARG A 302 -26.27 12.32 -0.57
CA ARG A 302 -25.25 12.49 -1.62
C ARG A 302 -23.97 11.73 -1.29
N ALA A 303 -23.48 11.81 -0.06
CA ALA A 303 -22.29 11.06 0.39
C ALA A 303 -22.51 9.55 0.24
N SER A 304 -23.69 9.04 0.63
CA SER A 304 -24.02 7.62 0.52
C SER A 304 -24.08 7.16 -0.94
N ALA A 305 -24.67 7.96 -1.84
CA ALA A 305 -24.71 7.65 -3.28
C ALA A 305 -23.32 7.64 -3.91
N SER A 306 -22.48 8.65 -3.60
CA SER A 306 -21.10 8.73 -4.09
C SER A 306 -20.26 7.54 -3.58
N LEU A 307 -20.41 7.15 -2.32
CA LEU A 307 -19.74 5.96 -1.76
C LEU A 307 -20.18 4.68 -2.47
N ALA A 308 -21.47 4.53 -2.79
CA ALA A 308 -21.97 3.37 -3.53
C ALA A 308 -21.36 3.29 -4.94
N THR A 309 -21.25 4.42 -5.64
CA THR A 309 -20.57 4.53 -6.94
C THR A 309 -19.08 4.13 -6.83
N LEU A 310 -18.37 4.68 -5.85
CA LEU A 310 -16.96 4.37 -5.60
C LEU A 310 -16.74 2.88 -5.33
N ARG A 311 -17.56 2.27 -4.49
CA ARG A 311 -17.50 0.82 -4.22
C ARG A 311 -17.78 -0.02 -5.45
N GLY A 312 -18.74 0.37 -6.28
CA GLY A 312 -19.06 -0.30 -7.56
C GLY A 312 -17.89 -0.24 -8.54
N LEU A 313 -17.27 0.93 -8.70
CA LEU A 313 -16.06 1.12 -9.51
C LEU A 313 -14.94 0.18 -9.06
N LEU A 314 -14.64 0.16 -7.76
CA LEU A 314 -13.56 -0.66 -7.22
C LEU A 314 -13.83 -2.16 -7.36
N ALA A 315 -15.04 -2.62 -7.03
CA ALA A 315 -15.41 -4.02 -7.16
C ALA A 315 -15.26 -4.53 -8.61
N SER A 316 -15.65 -3.70 -9.59
CA SER A 316 -15.47 -4.01 -11.02
C SER A 316 -13.99 -4.04 -11.40
N SER A 317 -13.20 -3.02 -11.01
CA SER A 317 -11.80 -2.91 -11.40
C SER A 317 -10.91 -4.00 -10.76
N VAL A 318 -11.18 -4.37 -9.49
CA VAL A 318 -10.49 -5.47 -8.81
C VAL A 318 -10.77 -6.79 -9.52
N ARG A 319 -12.03 -7.06 -9.87
CA ARG A 319 -12.42 -8.27 -10.61
C ARG A 319 -11.71 -8.34 -11.96
N ARG A 320 -11.70 -7.25 -12.74
CA ARG A 320 -11.01 -7.19 -14.03
C ARG A 320 -9.51 -7.46 -13.90
N TYR A 321 -8.86 -6.99 -12.82
CA TYR A 321 -7.48 -7.33 -12.55
C TYR A 321 -7.31 -8.82 -12.23
N GLU A 322 -8.16 -9.40 -11.39
CA GLU A 322 -8.10 -10.82 -11.02
C GLU A 322 -8.30 -11.71 -12.24
N ASP A 323 -9.28 -11.40 -13.09
CA ASP A 323 -9.55 -12.11 -14.34
C ASP A 323 -8.34 -12.06 -15.31
N ALA A 324 -7.66 -10.91 -15.42
CA ALA A 324 -6.48 -10.72 -16.25
C ALA A 324 -5.19 -11.26 -15.60
N SER A 325 -5.19 -11.58 -14.32
CA SER A 325 -3.96 -11.84 -13.54
C SER A 325 -3.12 -13.00 -14.05
N HIS A 326 -3.69 -13.94 -14.80
CA HIS A 326 -3.02 -15.10 -15.37
C HIS A 326 -2.60 -14.92 -16.83
N ASP A 327 -2.90 -13.76 -17.43
CA ASP A 327 -2.56 -13.42 -18.81
C ASP A 327 -1.66 -12.18 -18.86
N GLU A 328 -0.38 -12.40 -19.17
CA GLU A 328 0.61 -11.32 -19.25
C GLU A 328 0.29 -10.32 -20.37
N GLN A 329 -0.32 -10.77 -21.47
CA GLN A 329 -0.70 -9.90 -22.60
C GLN A 329 -1.89 -9.03 -22.21
N ALA A 330 -2.89 -9.61 -21.55
CA ALA A 330 -4.03 -8.85 -21.02
C ALA A 330 -3.59 -7.77 -20.03
N LEU A 331 -2.69 -8.09 -19.11
CA LEU A 331 -2.14 -7.13 -18.14
C LEU A 331 -1.31 -6.02 -18.81
N ALA A 332 -0.64 -6.30 -19.92
CA ALA A 332 0.15 -5.33 -20.67
C ALA A 332 -0.69 -4.51 -21.68
N ALA A 333 -1.93 -4.90 -21.93
CA ALA A 333 -2.80 -4.26 -22.90
C ALA A 333 -3.08 -2.80 -22.55
N LEU A 334 -3.11 -1.92 -23.56
CA LEU A 334 -3.23 -0.47 -23.38
C LEU A 334 -4.54 -0.06 -22.71
N ASP A 335 -5.62 -0.72 -23.07
CA ASP A 335 -6.96 -0.51 -22.50
C ASP A 335 -7.00 -0.91 -21.03
N PHE A 336 -6.39 -2.05 -20.67
CA PHE A 336 -6.27 -2.47 -19.28
C PHE A 336 -5.45 -1.46 -18.45
N GLN A 337 -4.30 -1.03 -18.95
CA GLN A 337 -3.46 -0.04 -18.26
C GLN A 337 -4.17 1.32 -18.13
N THR A 338 -4.90 1.72 -19.15
CA THR A 338 -5.72 2.94 -19.12
C THR A 338 -6.82 2.83 -18.08
N MET A 339 -7.54 1.71 -18.04
CA MET A 339 -8.58 1.45 -17.05
C MET A 339 -8.04 1.51 -15.61
N ILE A 340 -6.91 0.86 -15.32
CA ILE A 340 -6.28 0.89 -13.99
C ILE A 340 -5.90 2.33 -13.58
N ASN A 341 -5.34 3.10 -14.49
CA ASN A 341 -4.96 4.49 -14.23
C ASN A 341 -6.20 5.38 -14.00
N LEU A 342 -7.23 5.25 -14.82
CA LEU A 342 -8.50 5.98 -14.65
C LEU A 342 -9.20 5.57 -13.34
N THR A 343 -9.18 4.29 -12.98
CA THR A 343 -9.74 3.84 -11.68
C THR A 343 -9.09 4.58 -10.51
N LYS A 344 -7.76 4.78 -10.53
CA LYS A 344 -7.06 5.54 -9.47
C LYS A 344 -7.53 7.00 -9.42
N VAL A 345 -7.62 7.65 -10.57
CA VAL A 345 -8.05 9.05 -10.66
C VAL A 345 -9.47 9.20 -10.14
N GLU A 346 -10.42 8.47 -10.74
CA GLU A 346 -11.83 8.55 -10.37
C GLU A 346 -12.09 8.16 -8.90
N ALA A 347 -11.42 7.12 -8.40
CA ALA A 347 -11.58 6.72 -7.01
C ALA A 347 -11.09 7.81 -6.04
N SER A 348 -9.99 8.49 -6.35
CA SER A 348 -9.48 9.58 -5.52
C SER A 348 -10.41 10.78 -5.49
N GLU A 349 -10.95 11.20 -6.65
CA GLU A 349 -11.89 12.32 -6.74
C GLU A 349 -13.24 12.00 -6.05
N LEU A 350 -13.77 10.81 -6.29
CA LEU A 350 -15.00 10.35 -5.63
C LEU A 350 -14.82 10.27 -4.10
N ALA A 351 -13.69 9.80 -3.62
CA ALA A 351 -13.41 9.72 -2.18
C ALA A 351 -13.39 11.12 -1.54
N VAL A 352 -12.70 12.10 -2.14
CA VAL A 352 -12.67 13.48 -1.68
C VAL A 352 -14.10 14.08 -1.68
N SER A 353 -14.83 13.93 -2.77
CA SER A 353 -16.21 14.41 -2.90
C SER A 353 -17.15 13.80 -1.86
N THR A 354 -16.98 12.51 -1.58
CA THR A 354 -17.78 11.77 -0.58
C THR A 354 -17.51 12.29 0.83
N VAL A 355 -16.24 12.43 1.22
CA VAL A 355 -15.85 12.95 2.54
C VAL A 355 -16.31 14.39 2.71
N MET A 356 -16.18 15.23 1.67
CA MET A 356 -16.68 16.61 1.71
C MET A 356 -18.20 16.68 1.88
N SER A 357 -18.95 15.75 1.27
CA SER A 357 -20.40 15.66 1.44
C SER A 357 -20.78 15.21 2.86
N ALA A 358 -20.05 14.23 3.42
CA ALA A 358 -20.19 13.79 4.81
C ALA A 358 -19.90 14.92 5.80
N PHE A 359 -18.85 15.70 5.54
CA PHE A 359 -18.49 16.87 6.34
C PHE A 359 -19.63 17.91 6.35
N ARG A 360 -20.21 18.23 5.19
CA ARG A 360 -21.35 19.14 5.08
C ARG A 360 -22.59 18.60 5.81
N ALA A 361 -22.79 17.28 5.80
CA ALA A 361 -23.88 16.66 6.55
C ALA A 361 -23.79 16.90 8.05
N CYS A 362 -22.57 16.83 8.62
CA CYS A 362 -22.30 17.07 10.03
C CYS A 362 -22.24 18.57 10.42
N GLY A 363 -22.02 19.45 9.44
CA GLY A 363 -21.92 20.89 9.68
C GLY A 363 -20.86 21.25 10.72
N LEU A 364 -21.20 22.16 11.67
CA LEU A 364 -20.29 22.61 12.72
C LEU A 364 -19.80 21.46 13.61
N SER A 365 -20.64 20.45 13.87
CA SER A 365 -20.23 19.28 14.66
C SER A 365 -19.15 18.46 13.96
N GLY A 366 -19.16 18.36 12.63
CA GLY A 366 -18.10 17.72 11.84
C GLY A 366 -16.83 18.56 11.73
N TYR A 367 -16.96 19.89 11.87
CA TYR A 367 -15.84 20.84 11.80
C TYR A 367 -15.00 20.88 13.08
N ARG A 368 -15.59 20.56 14.22
CA ARG A 368 -14.88 20.51 15.51
C ARG A 368 -13.96 19.27 15.56
N ASN A 369 -12.80 19.41 16.22
CA ASN A 369 -11.86 18.31 16.40
C ASN A 369 -12.14 17.48 17.67
N ASP A 370 -12.88 18.03 18.64
CA ASP A 370 -13.10 17.49 19.97
C ASP A 370 -14.43 16.71 20.12
N GLY A 371 -15.16 16.49 19.05
CA GLY A 371 -16.48 15.86 19.07
C GLY A 371 -16.51 14.46 18.45
N GLU A 372 -17.48 13.65 18.89
CA GLU A 372 -17.74 12.31 18.36
C GLU A 372 -18.12 12.32 16.86
N PHE A 373 -18.54 13.47 16.32
CA PHE A 373 -18.92 13.68 14.91
C PHE A 373 -17.81 14.32 14.07
N ALA A 374 -16.61 14.49 14.62
CA ALA A 374 -15.48 15.12 13.94
C ALA A 374 -15.12 14.39 12.62
N ILE A 375 -15.06 15.12 11.51
CA ILE A 375 -14.71 14.63 10.18
C ILE A 375 -13.28 15.04 9.78
N GLY A 376 -12.66 15.95 10.55
CA GLY A 376 -11.42 16.64 10.17
C GLY A 376 -10.27 15.69 9.78
N ARG A 377 -10.06 14.57 10.53
CA ARG A 377 -9.03 13.59 10.19
C ARG A 377 -9.29 12.92 8.85
N TYR A 378 -10.50 12.42 8.61
CA TYR A 378 -10.85 11.80 7.31
C TYR A 378 -10.67 12.78 6.16
N LEU A 379 -11.00 14.05 6.36
CA LEU A 379 -10.84 15.10 5.34
C LEU A 379 -9.36 15.35 5.06
N ARG A 380 -8.52 15.52 6.07
CA ARG A 380 -7.08 15.72 5.87
C ARG A 380 -6.42 14.52 5.19
N ASP A 381 -6.77 13.30 5.61
CA ASP A 381 -6.20 12.08 5.06
C ASP A 381 -6.60 11.84 3.61
N VAL A 382 -7.88 12.05 3.24
CA VAL A 382 -8.37 11.80 1.88
C VAL A 382 -7.78 12.79 0.87
N LEU A 383 -7.43 14.01 1.29
CA LEU A 383 -6.80 15.01 0.42
C LEU A 383 -5.43 14.58 -0.10
N SER A 384 -4.80 13.58 0.48
CA SER A 384 -3.59 12.94 -0.06
C SER A 384 -3.85 12.18 -1.36
N SER A 385 -5.09 11.76 -1.62
CA SER A 385 -5.43 10.83 -2.72
C SER A 385 -5.20 11.40 -4.14
N PRO A 386 -5.53 12.65 -4.48
CA PRO A 386 -5.26 13.20 -5.81
C PRO A 386 -3.78 13.47 -6.08
N ILE A 387 -3.00 13.72 -5.00
CA ILE A 387 -1.58 14.09 -5.12
C ILE A 387 -0.63 12.90 -5.03
N MET A 388 -1.04 11.80 -4.39
CA MET A 388 -0.28 10.56 -4.35
C MET A 388 -0.27 9.91 -5.74
N ILE A 389 0.89 9.89 -6.44
CA ILE A 389 0.96 9.67 -7.88
C ILE A 389 -0.02 10.62 -8.57
N ASN A 390 0.36 11.85 -8.70
CA ASN A 390 -0.46 12.99 -9.09
C ASN A 390 -1.43 12.71 -10.25
N ASN A 391 -2.74 13.00 -10.05
CA ASN A 391 -3.81 12.75 -11.03
C ASN A 391 -3.54 13.44 -12.37
N ASP A 392 -3.09 14.69 -12.36
CA ASP A 392 -2.83 15.46 -13.60
C ASP A 392 -1.73 14.79 -14.44
N ARG A 393 -0.70 14.23 -13.78
CA ARG A 393 0.35 13.46 -14.46
C ARG A 393 -0.22 12.17 -15.07
N ILE A 394 -1.05 11.44 -14.33
CA ILE A 394 -1.70 10.23 -14.85
C ILE A 394 -2.52 10.58 -16.09
N LEU A 395 -3.40 11.58 -16.00
CA LEU A 395 -4.26 12.01 -17.09
C LEU A 395 -3.44 12.45 -18.31
N ALA A 396 -2.37 13.25 -18.11
CA ALA A 396 -1.48 13.64 -19.20
C ALA A 396 -0.80 12.44 -19.87
N ASN A 397 -0.36 11.45 -19.07
CA ASN A 397 0.35 10.27 -19.61
C ASN A 397 -0.58 9.33 -20.40
N ILE A 398 -1.86 9.25 -20.04
CA ILE A 398 -2.82 8.37 -20.73
C ILE A 398 -3.65 9.08 -21.81
N ALA A 399 -3.51 10.39 -21.97
CA ALA A 399 -4.31 11.16 -22.92
C ALA A 399 -4.25 10.59 -24.35
N SER A 400 -3.04 10.33 -24.85
CA SER A 400 -2.87 9.75 -26.20
C SER A 400 -3.44 8.33 -26.31
N ALA A 401 -3.28 7.53 -25.24
CA ALA A 401 -3.84 6.17 -25.18
C ALA A 401 -5.38 6.21 -25.22
N SER A 402 -5.96 7.12 -24.44
CA SER A 402 -7.44 7.29 -24.40
C SER A 402 -8.02 7.71 -25.74
N LEU A 403 -7.29 8.51 -26.53
CA LEU A 403 -7.71 8.87 -27.89
C LEU A 403 -7.68 7.71 -28.88
N MET A 404 -6.81 6.73 -28.67
CA MET A 404 -6.65 5.55 -29.53
C MET A 404 -7.53 4.37 -29.09
N SER A 405 -8.00 4.37 -27.87
CA SER A 405 -8.86 3.31 -27.33
C SER A 405 -10.27 3.41 -27.92
N ALA A 406 -10.83 2.27 -28.34
CA ALA A 406 -12.22 2.21 -28.73
C ALA A 406 -13.12 2.47 -27.52
N ILE A 407 -14.19 3.25 -27.73
CA ILE A 407 -15.20 3.41 -26.71
C ILE A 407 -16.05 2.13 -26.64
N PRO A 408 -16.14 1.47 -25.47
CA PRO A 408 -16.94 0.26 -25.30
C PRO A 408 -18.38 0.47 -25.75
N ARG A 409 -18.95 -0.51 -26.48
CA ARG A 409 -20.34 -0.46 -26.96
C ARG A 409 -21.29 -1.28 -26.09
N SER A 410 -20.77 -1.94 -25.07
CA SER A 410 -21.53 -2.74 -24.11
C SER A 410 -21.16 -2.35 -22.69
N LEU A 411 -22.11 -2.45 -21.77
CA LEU A 411 -21.87 -2.30 -20.33
C LEU A 411 -21.12 -3.51 -19.72
N ARG A 412 -20.86 -4.54 -20.53
CA ARG A 412 -20.19 -5.78 -20.12
C ARG A 412 -18.75 -5.89 -20.60
N ASP A 413 -18.33 -4.96 -21.47
CA ASP A 413 -16.97 -4.88 -22.00
C ASP A 413 -15.97 -4.32 -20.96
#